data_f0f04733f70492a9280ebc5026bd8c0b
#
_entry.id   f0f04733f70492a9280ebc5026bd8c0b
#
_cell.length_a   1.000
_cell.length_b   1.000
_cell.length_c   1.000
_cell.angle_alpha   90.00
_cell.angle_beta   90.00
_cell.angle_gamma   90.00
#
_symmetry.space_group_name_H-M   'P 1'
#
loop_
_entity.id
_entity.type
_entity.pdbx_description
1 polymer ?
#
loop_
_entity_poly.entity_id
_entity_poly.type
_entity_poly.pdbx_seq_one_letter_code
_entity_poly.pdbx_strand_id
1 'polypeptide(L)'
;MKTQQSVDDQLGLGEIIRRQRELAELSMRQVAAMAGISNPYLSQIERGLRAPSEEVLRAIAESLDVSADLLRGDEPAGGSAEVVEAVQSDPDLTASQRRSLLEAYEAFRRVTVKHRRGRGAR
;
A
#
# COMPACT_ATOMS: atom_id res chain seq x y z
N MET A 1 9.78 -23.57 9.71
CA MET A 1 9.51 -22.87 10.01
C MET A 1 8.30 -22.13 9.93
N LYS A 2 7.52 -22.29 10.86
CA LYS A 2 6.43 -21.61 10.99
C LYS A 2 6.58 -20.20 11.06
N THR A 3 7.55 -19.67 11.59
CA THR A 3 7.81 -18.31 11.73
C THR A 3 7.87 -17.67 10.41
N GLN A 4 8.51 -18.29 9.47
CA GLN A 4 8.66 -17.75 8.25
C GLN A 4 7.36 -17.69 7.51
N GLN A 5 6.56 -18.68 7.66
CA GLN A 5 5.32 -18.70 7.09
C GLN A 5 4.45 -17.59 7.58
N SER A 6 4.46 -17.33 8.82
CA SER A 6 3.72 -16.31 9.42
C SER A 6 4.07 -14.99 8.85
N VAL A 7 5.30 -14.73 8.68
CA VAL A 7 5.80 -13.48 8.18
C VAL A 7 5.35 -13.31 6.76
N ASP A 8 5.41 -14.33 5.97
CA ASP A 8 5.01 -14.26 4.64
C ASP A 8 3.53 -14.02 4.52
N ASP A 9 2.75 -14.67 5.30
CA ASP A 9 1.35 -14.53 5.27
C ASP A 9 0.93 -13.15 5.56
N GLN A 10 1.59 -12.47 6.47
CA GLN A 10 1.23 -11.20 6.82
C GLN A 10 1.89 -10.15 6.08
N LEU A 11 2.84 -10.38 5.29
CA LEU A 11 3.55 -9.40 4.63
C LEU A 11 3.67 -8.27 5.55
N GLY A 12 4.30 -8.30 6.53
CA GLY A 12 4.46 -7.30 7.51
C GLY A 12 4.20 -5.90 7.05
N LEU A 13 3.92 -5.04 7.96
CA LEU A 13 3.65 -3.64 7.71
C LEU A 13 4.76 -2.98 6.91
N GLY A 14 5.99 -3.25 7.27
CA GLY A 14 7.12 -2.64 6.58
C GLY A 14 7.17 -2.98 5.11
N GLU A 15 6.84 -4.22 4.80
CA GLU A 15 6.86 -4.66 3.43
C GLU A 15 5.74 -3.99 2.64
N ILE A 16 4.59 -3.79 3.24
CA ILE A 16 3.50 -3.11 2.59
C ILE A 16 3.88 -1.66 2.33
N ILE A 17 4.48 -1.00 3.30
CA ILE A 17 4.92 0.38 3.15
C ILE A 17 5.91 0.48 2.01
N ARG A 18 6.88 -0.42 1.96
CA ARG A 18 7.88 -0.40 0.94
C ARG A 18 7.25 -0.57 -0.45
N ARG A 19 6.34 -1.50 -0.56
CA ARG A 19 5.69 -1.78 -1.81
C ARG A 19 4.89 -0.56 -2.28
N GLN A 20 4.14 0.07 -1.39
CA GLN A 20 3.37 1.24 -1.75
C GLN A 20 4.29 2.40 -2.12
N ARG A 21 5.42 2.52 -1.45
CA ARG A 21 6.38 3.56 -1.76
C ARG A 21 6.94 3.36 -3.17
N GLU A 22 7.27 2.14 -3.52
CA GLU A 22 7.81 1.84 -4.82
C GLU A 22 6.78 2.04 -5.91
N LEU A 23 5.54 1.70 -5.65
CA LEU A 23 4.47 1.92 -6.61
C LEU A 23 4.24 3.41 -6.84
N ALA A 24 4.44 4.22 -5.83
CA ALA A 24 4.29 5.65 -5.95
C ALA A 24 5.54 6.29 -6.55
N GLU A 25 6.57 5.50 -6.77
CA GLU A 25 7.82 5.99 -7.33
C GLU A 25 8.45 7.05 -6.45
N LEU A 26 8.40 6.87 -5.13
CA LEU A 26 8.99 7.79 -4.20
C LEU A 26 10.19 7.15 -3.54
N SER A 27 11.21 7.95 -3.26
CA SER A 27 12.38 7.44 -2.58
C SER A 27 12.09 7.40 -1.10
N MET A 28 12.89 6.65 -0.37
CA MET A 28 12.76 6.59 1.06
C MET A 28 12.93 7.98 1.67
N ARG A 29 13.84 8.75 1.15
CA ARG A 29 14.09 10.07 1.63
C ARG A 29 12.87 10.98 1.42
N GLN A 30 12.19 10.86 0.29
CA GLN A 30 11.03 11.66 0.02
C GLN A 30 9.89 11.33 0.98
N VAL A 31 9.65 10.05 1.22
CA VAL A 31 8.58 9.65 2.11
C VAL A 31 8.91 10.07 3.54
N ALA A 32 10.15 9.89 3.96
CA ALA A 32 10.55 10.27 5.30
C ALA A 32 10.33 11.76 5.52
N ALA A 33 10.73 12.56 4.53
CA ALA A 33 10.57 14.00 4.64
C ALA A 33 9.10 14.38 4.69
N MET A 34 8.28 13.77 3.86
CA MET A 34 6.87 14.10 3.84
C MET A 34 6.17 13.65 5.11
N ALA A 35 6.61 12.58 5.70
CA ALA A 35 6.00 12.06 6.91
C ALA A 35 6.58 12.69 8.17
N GLY A 36 7.63 13.49 8.02
CA GLY A 36 8.25 14.16 9.15
C GLY A 36 9.06 13.25 10.04
N ILE A 37 9.67 12.23 9.48
CA ILE A 37 10.50 11.31 10.26
C ILE A 37 11.86 11.19 9.59
N SER A 38 12.79 10.61 10.30
CA SER A 38 14.14 10.50 9.76
C SER A 38 14.22 9.33 8.81
N ASN A 39 15.18 9.40 7.91
CA ASN A 39 15.44 8.34 6.96
C ASN A 39 15.74 7.03 7.66
N PRO A 40 16.62 6.99 8.65
CA PRO A 40 16.90 5.75 9.34
C PRO A 40 15.68 5.16 10.04
N TYR A 41 14.80 6.01 10.56
CA TYR A 41 13.61 5.52 11.24
C TYR A 41 12.71 4.83 10.20
N LEU A 42 12.49 5.47 9.06
CA LEU A 42 11.66 4.86 8.02
C LEU A 42 12.29 3.56 7.54
N SER A 43 13.59 3.55 7.39
CA SER A 43 14.31 2.35 6.96
C SER A 43 14.06 1.20 7.94
N GLN A 44 14.12 1.49 9.23
CA GLN A 44 13.88 0.47 10.23
C GLN A 44 12.45 -0.03 10.19
N ILE A 45 11.51 0.85 9.94
CA ILE A 45 10.12 0.46 9.83
C ILE A 45 9.93 -0.47 8.63
N GLU A 46 10.51 -0.11 7.49
CA GLU A 46 10.35 -0.92 6.29
C GLU A 46 10.99 -2.29 6.45
N ARG A 47 12.04 -2.37 7.23
CA ARG A 47 12.71 -3.65 7.44
C ARG A 47 12.11 -4.45 8.59
N GLY A 48 11.07 -3.94 9.19
CA GLY A 48 10.41 -4.66 10.27
C GLY A 48 11.12 -4.62 11.59
N LEU A 49 12.10 -3.72 11.74
CA LEU A 49 12.86 -3.62 12.96
C LEU A 49 12.24 -2.68 13.96
N ARG A 50 11.25 -1.92 13.54
CA ARG A 50 10.62 -0.98 14.40
C ARG A 50 9.18 -0.79 14.01
N ALA A 51 8.29 -0.65 14.96
CA ALA A 51 6.88 -0.42 14.67
C ALA A 51 6.61 1.06 14.76
N PRO A 52 5.89 1.65 13.82
CA PRO A 52 5.59 3.07 13.90
C PRO A 52 4.42 3.29 14.86
N SER A 53 4.36 4.48 15.43
CA SER A 53 3.21 4.84 16.23
C SER A 53 2.05 5.06 15.27
N GLU A 54 0.85 5.18 15.83
CA GLU A 54 -0.32 5.38 15.02
C GLU A 54 -0.22 6.70 14.26
N GLU A 55 0.32 7.71 14.89
CA GLU A 55 0.50 9.00 14.29
C GLU A 55 1.47 8.95 13.13
N VAL A 56 2.58 8.24 13.31
CA VAL A 56 3.58 8.11 12.27
C VAL A 56 3.01 7.27 11.12
N LEU A 57 2.25 6.24 11.43
CA LEU A 57 1.66 5.41 10.41
C LEU A 57 0.71 6.21 9.53
N ARG A 58 -0.08 7.09 10.14
CA ARG A 58 -0.97 7.92 9.37
C ARG A 58 -0.21 8.90 8.51
N ALA A 59 0.88 9.44 9.02
CA ALA A 59 1.70 10.37 8.25
C ALA A 59 2.33 9.68 7.04
N ILE A 60 2.76 8.44 7.22
CA ILE A 60 3.31 7.68 6.13
C ILE A 60 2.21 7.40 5.09
N ALA A 61 1.04 7.01 5.56
CA ALA A 61 -0.06 6.71 4.66
C ALA A 61 -0.43 7.94 3.83
N GLU A 62 -0.46 9.07 4.46
CA GLU A 62 -0.74 10.30 3.78
C GLU A 62 0.29 10.62 2.74
N SER A 63 1.55 10.41 3.05
CA SER A 63 2.61 10.70 2.10
C SER A 63 2.56 9.74 0.92
N LEU A 64 2.01 8.56 1.11
CA LEU A 64 1.88 7.59 0.03
C LEU A 64 0.53 7.67 -0.67
N ASP A 65 -0.35 8.52 -0.18
CA ASP A 65 -1.64 8.71 -0.76
C ASP A 65 -2.50 7.45 -0.68
N VAL A 66 -2.41 6.75 0.41
CA VAL A 66 -3.21 5.56 0.65
C VAL A 66 -3.85 5.68 2.03
N SER A 67 -4.76 4.80 2.35
CA SER A 67 -5.37 4.82 3.66
C SER A 67 -4.45 4.12 4.65
N ALA A 68 -4.54 4.49 5.91
CA ALA A 68 -3.78 3.82 6.94
C ALA A 68 -4.24 2.37 7.09
N ASP A 69 -5.50 2.10 6.78
CA ASP A 69 -6.02 0.73 6.83
C ASP A 69 -5.31 -0.16 5.81
N LEU A 70 -4.97 0.38 4.67
CA LEU A 70 -4.25 -0.38 3.68
C LEU A 70 -2.90 -0.80 4.23
N LEU A 71 -2.21 0.11 4.91
CA LEU A 71 -0.91 -0.21 5.47
C LEU A 71 -1.01 -1.23 6.59
N ARG A 72 -2.11 -1.22 7.32
CA ARG A 72 -2.28 -2.18 8.40
C ARG A 72 -2.71 -3.55 7.86
N GLY A 73 -2.99 -3.64 6.56
CA GLY A 73 -3.42 -4.90 5.99
C GLY A 73 -4.91 -5.15 6.13
N ASP A 74 -5.66 -4.12 6.47
CA ASP A 74 -7.09 -4.25 6.67
C ASP A 74 -7.87 -4.13 5.37
N GLU A 75 -7.24 -3.67 4.32
CA GLU A 75 -7.87 -3.55 3.03
C GLU A 75 -7.06 -4.32 2.01
N PRO A 76 -7.68 -4.90 1.02
CA PRO A 76 -6.93 -5.61 -0.01
C PRO A 76 -6.08 -4.61 -0.78
N ALA A 77 -4.83 -4.94 -0.98
CA ALA A 77 -3.90 -4.05 -1.66
C ALA A 77 -4.30 -3.80 -3.09
N GLY A 78 -4.81 -4.74 -3.76
CA GLY A 78 -5.17 -4.56 -5.15
C GLY A 78 -6.62 -4.24 -5.36
N GLY A 79 -7.30 -3.76 -4.35
CA GLY A 79 -8.69 -3.43 -4.46
C GLY A 79 -9.56 -4.63 -4.13
N SER A 80 -10.75 -4.67 -4.71
CA SER A 80 -11.65 -5.74 -4.44
C SER A 80 -11.14 -7.05 -5.02
N ALA A 81 -11.12 -8.09 -4.24
CA ALA A 81 -10.65 -9.38 -4.70
C ALA A 81 -11.52 -9.88 -5.83
N GLU A 82 -12.78 -9.57 -5.78
CA GLU A 82 -13.70 -9.98 -6.82
C GLU A 82 -13.39 -9.36 -8.15
N VAL A 83 -13.05 -8.08 -8.16
CA VAL A 83 -12.73 -7.41 -9.40
C VAL A 83 -11.43 -7.94 -9.96
N VAL A 84 -10.43 -8.10 -9.10
CA VAL A 84 -9.14 -8.58 -9.55
C VAL A 84 -9.28 -9.98 -10.15
N GLU A 85 -10.01 -10.83 -9.47
CA GLU A 85 -10.19 -12.17 -9.93
C GLU A 85 -10.96 -12.22 -11.24
N ALA A 86 -11.99 -11.39 -11.38
CA ALA A 86 -12.76 -11.34 -12.59
C ALA A 86 -11.90 -10.95 -13.78
N VAL A 87 -11.04 -9.97 -13.59
CA VAL A 87 -10.17 -9.54 -14.67
C VAL A 87 -9.16 -10.63 -15.01
N GLN A 88 -8.60 -11.25 -14.00
CA GLN A 88 -7.58 -12.25 -14.22
C GLN A 88 -8.12 -13.52 -14.85
N SER A 89 -9.39 -13.82 -14.65
CA SER A 89 -9.97 -15.01 -15.18
C SER A 89 -10.72 -14.80 -16.47
N ASP A 90 -10.79 -13.59 -16.98
CA ASP A 90 -11.55 -13.31 -18.18
C ASP A 90 -10.82 -13.87 -19.40
N PRO A 91 -11.38 -14.86 -20.09
CA PRO A 91 -10.71 -15.47 -21.19
C PRO A 91 -10.62 -14.59 -22.45
N ASP A 92 -11.40 -13.51 -22.47
CA ASP A 92 -11.36 -12.61 -23.60
C ASP A 92 -10.28 -11.58 -23.52
N LEU A 93 -9.51 -11.57 -22.45
CA LEU A 93 -8.45 -10.60 -22.28
C LEU A 93 -7.08 -11.24 -22.42
N THR A 94 -6.18 -10.56 -23.09
CA THR A 94 -4.80 -11.03 -23.16
C THR A 94 -4.12 -10.68 -21.85
N ALA A 95 -2.96 -11.26 -21.61
CA ALA A 95 -2.20 -10.97 -20.40
C ALA A 95 -1.87 -9.49 -20.30
N SER A 96 -1.55 -8.90 -21.41
CA SER A 96 -1.22 -7.49 -21.45
C SER A 96 -2.44 -6.63 -21.11
N GLN A 97 -3.60 -7.01 -21.63
CA GLN A 97 -4.81 -6.28 -21.35
C GLN A 97 -5.21 -6.41 -19.89
N ARG A 98 -5.03 -7.58 -19.29
CA ARG A 98 -5.34 -7.79 -17.90
C ARG A 98 -4.48 -6.88 -17.04
N ARG A 99 -3.20 -6.81 -17.36
CA ARG A 99 -2.28 -5.99 -16.62
C ARG A 99 -2.68 -4.53 -16.70
N SER A 100 -3.02 -4.05 -17.90
CA SER A 100 -3.39 -2.65 -18.07
C SER A 100 -4.67 -2.34 -17.33
N LEU A 101 -5.63 -3.24 -17.35
CA LEU A 101 -6.86 -3.02 -16.65
C LEU A 101 -6.65 -2.95 -15.15
N LEU A 102 -5.82 -3.84 -14.62
CA LEU A 102 -5.59 -3.84 -13.20
C LEU A 102 -4.83 -2.61 -12.74
N GLU A 103 -3.92 -2.14 -13.57
CA GLU A 103 -3.19 -0.92 -13.25
C GLU A 103 -4.12 0.27 -13.24
N ALA A 104 -5.03 0.35 -14.21
CA ALA A 104 -5.98 1.45 -14.26
C ALA A 104 -6.94 1.40 -13.07
N TYR A 105 -7.39 0.20 -12.72
CA TYR A 105 -8.29 0.03 -11.61
C TYR A 105 -7.63 0.50 -10.31
N GLU A 106 -6.37 0.14 -10.12
CA GLU A 106 -5.64 0.56 -8.96
C GLU A 106 -5.49 2.07 -8.88
N ALA A 107 -5.22 2.68 -10.02
CA ALA A 107 -5.06 4.13 -10.06
C ALA A 107 -6.36 4.83 -9.70
N PHE A 108 -7.47 4.34 -10.23
CA PHE A 108 -8.76 4.91 -9.93
C PHE A 108 -9.14 4.70 -8.47
N ARG A 109 -8.83 3.55 -7.93
CA ARG A 109 -9.10 3.25 -6.56
C ARG A 109 -8.37 4.19 -5.63
N ARG A 110 -7.14 4.51 -5.95
CA ARG A 110 -6.31 5.36 -5.14
C ARG A 110 -6.94 6.76 -5.05
N VAL A 111 -7.43 7.27 -6.18
CA VAL A 111 -8.05 8.57 -6.21
C VAL A 111 -9.36 8.55 -5.41
N THR A 112 -10.13 7.50 -5.56
CA THR A 112 -11.39 7.38 -4.87
C THR A 112 -11.20 7.32 -3.36
N VAL A 113 -10.21 6.58 -2.90
CA VAL A 113 -9.94 6.47 -1.49
C VAL A 113 -9.52 7.82 -0.93
N LYS A 114 -8.72 8.57 -1.66
CA LYS A 114 -8.29 9.86 -1.23
C LYS A 114 -9.48 10.81 -1.11
N HIS A 115 -10.39 10.78 -2.07
CA HIS A 115 -11.55 11.58 -2.03
C HIS A 115 -12.44 11.20 -0.86
N ARG A 116 -12.62 9.95 -0.60
CA ARG A 116 -13.41 9.48 0.48
C ARG A 116 -12.86 9.94 1.81
N ARG A 117 -11.55 9.88 1.98
CA ARG A 117 -10.92 10.33 3.19
C ARG A 117 -11.14 11.82 3.39
N GLY A 118 -11.06 12.59 2.35
CA GLY A 118 -11.28 14.00 2.41
C GLY A 118 -12.69 14.31 2.85
N ARG A 119 -13.66 13.59 2.36
CA ARG A 119 -14.98 13.83 2.74
C ARG A 119 -15.22 13.40 4.15
N GLY A 120 -14.69 12.28 4.56
CA GLY A 120 -14.85 11.77 5.88
C GLY A 120 -14.28 12.66 6.95
N ALA A 121 -13.38 13.50 6.59
CA ALA A 121 -12.75 14.36 7.53
C ALA A 121 -13.66 15.48 7.98
N ARG A 122 -14.78 15.69 7.34
CA ARG A 122 -15.67 16.72 7.77
C ARG A 122 -16.52 16.31 8.91
#